data_67ce89c2630b8388c5c3c83235e243be
#
_entry.id   67ce89c2630b8388c5c3c83235e243be
#
_cell.length_a   1.000
_cell.length_b   1.000
_cell.length_c   1.000
_cell.angle_alpha   90.00
_cell.angle_beta   90.00
_cell.angle_gamma   90.00
#
_symmetry.space_group_name_H-M   'P 1'
#
loop_
_entity.id
_entity.type
_entity.pdbx_description
1 polymer ?
#
loop_
_entity_poly.entity_id
_entity_poly.type
_entity_poly.pdbx_seq_one_letter_code
_entity_poly.pdbx_strand_id
1 'polypeptide(L)'
;MQNIKKTLKSKRFWLGTVLPFALAVAAAFVARYQLEISDGVTANYMAGQWPVYAPLNALTAFCLTLVVFALCGSWGIATGVSGLIFTVLALVNYYTRDLHGSALMPQDILNLGTAAEVMGSYTLHITQTVITIALLYIPVLVAAVVPVSYTHLTLPT
;
A
#
# COMPACT_ATOMS: atom_id res chain seq x y z
N MET A 1 17.06 28.05 -18.51
CA MET A 1 16.50 26.87 -19.20
C MET A 1 17.53 25.75 -19.47
N GLN A 2 18.79 26.03 -19.80
CA GLN A 2 19.80 24.98 -20.03
C GLN A 2 20.13 24.12 -18.81
N ASN A 3 20.15 24.68 -17.59
CA ASN A 3 20.44 23.96 -16.36
C ASN A 3 19.38 22.91 -16.02
N ILE A 4 18.09 23.19 -16.26
CA ILE A 4 17.01 22.24 -16.01
C ILE A 4 17.12 21.01 -16.93
N LYS A 5 17.47 21.24 -18.22
CA LYS A 5 17.65 20.14 -19.18
C LYS A 5 18.85 19.25 -18.81
N LYS A 6 19.90 19.82 -18.21
CA LYS A 6 21.09 19.08 -17.77
C LYS A 6 20.79 18.23 -16.53
N THR A 7 19.97 18.75 -15.59
CA THR A 7 19.54 18.03 -14.40
C THR A 7 18.62 16.87 -14.76
N LEU A 8 17.67 17.06 -15.67
CA LEU A 8 16.77 16.02 -16.16
C LEU A 8 17.49 14.88 -16.91
N LYS A 9 18.65 15.14 -17.51
CA LYS A 9 19.50 14.12 -18.16
C LYS A 9 20.41 13.36 -17.18
N SER A 10 20.50 13.77 -15.91
CA SER A 10 21.36 13.13 -14.93
C SER A 10 20.75 11.79 -14.50
N LYS A 11 21.50 10.69 -14.65
CA LYS A 11 21.12 9.36 -14.12
C LYS A 11 20.81 9.41 -12.60
N ARG A 12 21.50 10.28 -11.85
CA ARG A 12 21.29 10.46 -10.40
C ARG A 12 19.92 11.04 -10.10
N PHE A 13 19.40 11.97 -10.90
CA PHE A 13 18.06 12.52 -10.73
C PHE A 13 16.99 11.45 -10.95
N TRP A 14 17.13 10.63 -12.00
CA TRP A 14 16.17 9.58 -12.30
C TRP A 14 16.15 8.48 -11.23
N LEU A 15 17.32 8.04 -10.78
CA LEU A 15 17.43 6.98 -9.78
C LEU A 15 17.08 7.46 -8.36
N GLY A 16 17.40 8.72 -8.02
CA GLY A 16 17.17 9.27 -6.69
C GLY A 16 15.78 9.86 -6.45
N THR A 17 15.07 10.25 -7.50
CA THR A 17 13.77 10.96 -7.35
C THR A 17 12.66 10.28 -8.14
N VAL A 18 12.89 10.04 -9.44
CA VAL A 18 11.81 9.54 -10.32
C VAL A 18 11.51 8.07 -10.03
N LEU A 19 12.52 7.24 -9.87
CA LEU A 19 12.34 5.82 -9.60
C LEU A 19 11.62 5.57 -8.26
N PRO A 20 12.04 6.16 -7.11
CA PRO A 20 11.32 5.99 -5.86
C PRO A 20 9.87 6.46 -5.92
N PHE A 21 9.61 7.58 -6.59
CA PHE A 21 8.25 8.07 -6.80
C PHE A 21 7.40 7.10 -7.62
N ALA A 22 7.93 6.60 -8.74
CA ALA A 22 7.23 5.62 -9.57
C ALA A 22 6.93 4.31 -8.82
N LEU A 23 7.89 3.84 -8.00
CA LEU A 23 7.71 2.66 -7.16
C LEU A 23 6.66 2.89 -6.06
N ALA A 24 6.60 4.08 -5.46
CA ALA A 24 5.57 4.44 -4.49
C ALA A 24 4.16 4.47 -5.13
N VAL A 25 4.05 4.99 -6.34
CA VAL A 25 2.79 4.93 -7.11
C VAL A 25 2.38 3.49 -7.43
N ALA A 26 3.33 2.66 -7.89
CA ALA A 26 3.06 1.25 -8.15
C ALA A 26 2.62 0.50 -6.87
N ALA A 27 3.26 0.77 -5.73
CA ALA A 27 2.89 0.22 -4.44
C ALA A 27 1.46 0.64 -4.01
N ALA A 28 1.05 1.87 -4.31
CA ALA A 28 -0.31 2.34 -4.05
C ALA A 28 -1.36 1.56 -4.87
N PHE A 29 -1.05 1.17 -6.10
CA PHE A 29 -1.92 0.29 -6.89
C PHE A 29 -2.00 -1.12 -6.31
N VAL A 30 -0.91 -1.65 -5.76
CA VAL A 30 -0.93 -2.95 -5.06
C VAL A 30 -1.78 -2.86 -3.79
N ALA A 31 -1.61 -1.82 -2.99
CA ALA A 31 -2.39 -1.58 -1.77
C ALA A 31 -3.90 -1.48 -2.06
N ARG A 32 -4.27 -0.75 -3.11
CA ARG A 32 -5.65 -0.71 -3.61
C ARG A 32 -6.16 -2.11 -3.95
N TYR A 33 -5.37 -2.90 -4.68
CA TYR A 33 -5.76 -4.24 -5.10
C TYR A 33 -5.96 -5.20 -3.91
N GLN A 34 -5.13 -5.07 -2.87
CA GLN A 34 -5.33 -5.82 -1.62
C GLN A 34 -6.68 -5.52 -0.96
N LEU A 35 -7.09 -4.24 -0.90
CA LEU A 35 -8.38 -3.85 -0.35
C LEU A 35 -9.54 -4.39 -1.19
N GLU A 36 -9.47 -4.33 -2.51
CA GLU A 36 -10.52 -4.85 -3.40
C GLU A 36 -10.69 -6.37 -3.29
N ILE A 37 -9.59 -7.11 -3.16
CA ILE A 37 -9.65 -8.56 -2.89
C ILE A 37 -10.30 -8.83 -1.53
N SER A 38 -9.98 -8.03 -0.51
CA SER A 38 -10.56 -8.18 0.83
C SER A 38 -12.08 -7.93 0.84
N ASP A 39 -12.56 -7.07 -0.07
CA ASP A 39 -13.99 -6.82 -0.28
C ASP A 39 -14.69 -7.92 -1.11
N GLY A 40 -13.98 -8.95 -1.54
CA GLY A 40 -14.52 -10.02 -2.36
C GLY A 40 -14.95 -9.55 -3.76
N VAL A 41 -14.35 -8.45 -4.24
CA VAL A 41 -14.63 -7.92 -5.59
C VAL A 41 -14.07 -8.87 -6.65
N THR A 42 -14.90 -9.28 -7.57
CA THR A 42 -14.50 -10.19 -8.65
C THR A 42 -13.66 -9.47 -9.72
N ALA A 43 -12.77 -10.22 -10.38
CA ALA A 43 -11.92 -9.68 -11.44
C ALA A 43 -12.74 -9.03 -12.58
N ASN A 44 -13.92 -9.56 -12.90
CA ASN A 44 -14.80 -9.00 -13.93
C ASN A 44 -15.38 -7.65 -13.53
N TYR A 45 -15.77 -7.47 -12.26
CA TYR A 45 -16.22 -6.19 -11.74
C TYR A 45 -15.08 -5.17 -11.74
N MET A 46 -13.89 -5.59 -11.29
CA MET A 46 -12.69 -4.74 -11.31
C MET A 46 -12.37 -4.27 -12.72
N ALA A 47 -12.42 -5.14 -13.72
CA ALA A 47 -12.14 -4.78 -15.12
C ALA A 47 -13.12 -3.73 -15.66
N GLY A 48 -14.41 -3.83 -15.34
CA GLY A 48 -15.43 -2.85 -15.77
C GLY A 48 -15.30 -1.49 -15.11
N GLN A 49 -14.84 -1.42 -13.86
CA GLN A 49 -14.70 -0.19 -13.09
C GLN A 49 -13.28 0.41 -13.12
N TRP A 50 -12.33 -0.31 -13.71
CA TRP A 50 -10.91 0.05 -13.75
C TRP A 50 -10.62 1.50 -14.18
N PRO A 51 -11.17 2.01 -15.31
CA PRO A 51 -10.74 3.31 -15.81
C PRO A 51 -11.12 4.49 -14.91
N VAL A 52 -12.15 4.34 -14.07
CA VAL A 52 -12.69 5.43 -13.25
C VAL A 52 -12.25 5.33 -11.79
N TYR A 53 -12.48 4.18 -11.16
CA TYR A 53 -12.28 4.04 -9.72
C TYR A 53 -10.86 3.59 -9.33
N ALA A 54 -10.16 2.88 -10.22
CA ALA A 54 -8.81 2.42 -9.92
C ALA A 54 -7.84 3.57 -9.62
N PRO A 55 -7.74 4.62 -10.45
CA PRO A 55 -6.83 5.73 -10.16
C PRO A 55 -7.26 6.51 -8.92
N LEU A 56 -8.57 6.66 -8.66
CA LEU A 56 -9.06 7.38 -7.48
C LEU A 56 -8.70 6.65 -6.18
N ASN A 57 -8.92 5.35 -6.13
CA ASN A 57 -8.58 4.53 -4.97
C ASN A 57 -7.06 4.44 -4.76
N ALA A 58 -6.28 4.32 -5.84
CA ALA A 58 -4.82 4.37 -5.77
C ALA A 58 -4.32 5.75 -5.30
N LEU A 59 -4.98 6.84 -5.68
CA LEU A 59 -4.66 8.18 -5.19
C LEU A 59 -4.81 8.27 -3.67
N THR A 60 -5.87 7.71 -3.10
CA THR A 60 -6.07 7.67 -1.65
C THR A 60 -4.94 6.95 -0.93
N ALA A 61 -4.53 5.78 -1.46
CA ALA A 61 -3.40 5.04 -0.93
C ALA A 61 -2.08 5.81 -1.07
N PHE A 62 -1.89 6.50 -2.19
CA PHE A 62 -0.72 7.33 -2.42
C PHE A 62 -0.69 8.56 -1.50
N CYS A 63 -1.83 9.19 -1.18
CA CYS A 63 -1.91 10.28 -0.21
C CYS A 63 -1.39 9.85 1.17
N LEU A 64 -1.73 8.66 1.65
CA LEU A 64 -1.17 8.14 2.90
C LEU A 64 0.35 7.99 2.80
N THR A 65 0.85 7.47 1.68
CA THR A 65 2.30 7.36 1.44
C THR A 65 2.98 8.72 1.47
N LEU A 66 2.35 9.77 0.92
CA LEU A 66 2.87 11.14 0.99
C LEU A 66 2.91 11.69 2.41
N VAL A 67 1.89 11.42 3.23
CA VAL A 67 1.87 11.82 4.65
C VAL A 67 3.04 11.16 5.40
N VAL A 68 3.22 9.85 5.23
CA VAL A 68 4.34 9.14 5.86
C VAL A 68 5.69 9.65 5.33
N PHE A 69 5.79 9.94 4.03
CA PHE A 69 6.99 10.54 3.45
C PHE A 69 7.31 11.92 4.06
N ALA A 70 6.30 12.76 4.26
CA ALA A 70 6.49 14.06 4.88
C ALA A 70 7.02 13.97 6.33
N LEU A 71 6.68 12.89 7.04
CA LEU A 71 7.15 12.64 8.40
C LEU A 71 8.56 12.02 8.44
N CYS A 72 8.86 11.09 7.54
CA CYS A 72 10.08 10.29 7.56
C CYS A 72 11.19 10.79 6.62
N GLY A 73 10.84 11.60 5.61
CA GLY A 73 11.77 12.12 4.59
C GLY A 73 12.35 11.05 3.64
N SER A 74 11.90 9.80 3.72
CA SER A 74 12.41 8.70 2.92
C SER A 74 11.29 7.97 2.16
N TRP A 75 11.40 7.92 0.83
CA TRP A 75 10.44 7.21 -0.02
C TRP A 75 10.35 5.70 0.29
N GLY A 76 11.49 5.06 0.57
CA GLY A 76 11.51 3.64 0.90
C GLY A 76 10.74 3.34 2.18
N ILE A 77 11.02 4.09 3.26
CA ILE A 77 10.31 3.94 4.55
C ILE A 77 8.83 4.26 4.36
N ALA A 78 8.50 5.35 3.67
CA ALA A 78 7.11 5.75 3.42
C ALA A 78 6.33 4.66 2.67
N THR A 79 6.92 4.10 1.62
CA THR A 79 6.29 3.02 0.83
C THR A 79 6.11 1.75 1.65
N GLY A 80 7.13 1.34 2.42
CA GLY A 80 7.06 0.14 3.25
C GLY A 80 6.02 0.25 4.37
N VAL A 81 6.03 1.37 5.11
CA VAL A 81 5.11 1.61 6.22
C VAL A 81 3.66 1.77 5.74
N SER A 82 3.42 2.58 4.71
CA SER A 82 2.06 2.73 4.16
C SER A 82 1.53 1.42 3.59
N GLY A 83 2.36 0.66 2.89
CA GLY A 83 2.00 -0.66 2.39
C GLY A 83 1.66 -1.65 3.50
N LEU A 84 2.41 -1.63 4.62
CA LEU A 84 2.09 -2.45 5.79
C LEU A 84 0.72 -2.07 6.38
N ILE A 85 0.46 -0.77 6.54
CA ILE A 85 -0.83 -0.28 7.04
C ILE A 85 -1.98 -0.80 6.15
N PHE A 86 -1.86 -0.66 4.82
CA PHE A 86 -2.89 -1.16 3.90
C PHE A 86 -3.04 -2.67 3.92
N THR A 87 -1.94 -3.42 4.04
CA THR A 87 -2.00 -4.88 4.17
C THR A 87 -2.75 -5.30 5.44
N VAL A 88 -2.46 -4.64 6.58
CA VAL A 88 -3.17 -4.90 7.83
C VAL A 88 -4.65 -4.52 7.70
N LEU A 89 -4.96 -3.35 7.12
CA LEU A 89 -6.35 -2.94 6.90
C LEU A 89 -7.09 -3.92 5.99
N ALA A 90 -6.47 -4.43 4.93
CA ALA A 90 -7.07 -5.41 4.04
C ALA A 90 -7.35 -6.74 4.77
N LEU A 91 -6.44 -7.20 5.63
CA LEU A 91 -6.65 -8.41 6.44
C LEU A 91 -7.78 -8.21 7.46
N VAL A 92 -7.78 -7.07 8.16
CA VAL A 92 -8.84 -6.75 9.11
C VAL A 92 -10.20 -6.66 8.40
N ASN A 93 -10.27 -5.96 7.26
CA ASN A 93 -11.48 -5.85 6.46
C ASN A 93 -11.98 -7.21 5.99
N TYR A 94 -11.08 -8.09 5.53
CA TYR A 94 -11.43 -9.44 5.13
C TYR A 94 -12.10 -10.21 6.27
N TYR A 95 -11.50 -10.24 7.46
CA TYR A 95 -12.04 -10.96 8.59
C TYR A 95 -13.32 -10.30 9.16
N THR A 96 -13.40 -8.96 9.16
CA THR A 96 -14.63 -8.26 9.56
C THR A 96 -15.78 -8.66 8.64
N ARG A 97 -15.53 -8.73 7.35
CA ARG A 97 -16.53 -9.14 6.37
C ARG A 97 -16.92 -10.62 6.51
N ASP A 98 -15.95 -11.49 6.74
CA ASP A 98 -16.20 -12.93 6.95
C ASP A 98 -17.04 -13.18 8.20
N LEU A 99 -16.83 -12.42 9.27
CA LEU A 99 -17.51 -12.58 10.55
C LEU A 99 -18.84 -11.81 10.65
N HIS A 100 -18.92 -10.60 10.11
CA HIS A 100 -20.08 -9.70 10.25
C HIS A 100 -20.88 -9.51 8.97
N GLY A 101 -20.38 -10.01 7.82
CA GLY A 101 -21.04 -9.85 6.52
C GLY A 101 -20.96 -8.44 5.92
N SER A 102 -20.30 -7.50 6.59
CA SER A 102 -20.15 -6.10 6.15
C SER A 102 -18.68 -5.69 6.10
N ALA A 103 -18.34 -4.77 5.20
CA ALA A 103 -17.00 -4.17 5.15
C ALA A 103 -16.72 -3.37 6.44
N LEU A 104 -15.44 -3.23 6.77
CA LEU A 104 -14.96 -2.43 7.89
C LEU A 104 -15.46 -0.98 7.79
N MET A 105 -16.13 -0.52 8.80
CA MET A 105 -16.62 0.85 8.91
C MET A 105 -15.77 1.66 9.90
N PRO A 106 -15.66 3.00 9.73
CA PRO A 106 -14.89 3.83 10.67
C PRO A 106 -15.35 3.71 12.13
N GLN A 107 -16.63 3.44 12.37
CA GLN A 107 -17.19 3.20 13.70
C GLN A 107 -16.68 1.92 14.37
N ASP A 108 -16.24 0.92 13.59
CA ASP A 108 -15.70 -0.33 14.13
C ASP A 108 -14.36 -0.09 14.83
N ILE A 109 -13.64 0.97 14.47
CA ILE A 109 -12.42 1.41 15.13
C ILE A 109 -12.72 1.84 16.57
N LEU A 110 -13.87 2.44 16.82
CA LEU A 110 -14.29 2.85 18.18
C LEU A 110 -14.65 1.64 19.05
N ASN A 111 -15.01 0.53 18.44
CA ASN A 111 -15.41 -0.71 19.10
C ASN A 111 -14.28 -1.75 19.20
N LEU A 112 -13.03 -1.38 18.89
CA LEU A 112 -11.87 -2.28 18.91
C LEU A 112 -11.68 -2.99 20.27
N GLY A 113 -12.02 -2.34 21.39
CA GLY A 113 -11.99 -2.94 22.72
C GLY A 113 -12.90 -4.16 22.82
N THR A 114 -14.16 -4.00 22.45
CA THR A 114 -15.15 -5.08 22.44
C THR A 114 -14.78 -6.17 21.43
N ALA A 115 -14.27 -5.78 20.26
CA ALA A 115 -13.81 -6.74 19.25
C ALA A 115 -12.65 -7.59 19.78
N ALA A 116 -11.71 -7.01 20.53
CA ALA A 116 -10.58 -7.73 21.12
C ALA A 116 -11.02 -8.75 22.18
N GLU A 117 -12.03 -8.43 23.01
CA GLU A 117 -12.60 -9.34 24.00
C GLU A 117 -13.26 -10.57 23.35
N VAL A 118 -13.93 -10.37 22.23
CA VAL A 118 -14.65 -11.43 21.50
C VAL A 118 -13.72 -12.22 20.58
N MET A 119 -12.59 -11.65 20.15
CA MET A 119 -11.66 -12.27 19.20
C MET A 119 -11.09 -13.62 19.67
N GLY A 120 -10.98 -13.85 21.00
CA GLY A 120 -10.56 -15.12 21.59
C GLY A 120 -11.55 -16.28 21.38
N SER A 121 -12.81 -15.99 21.02
CA SER A 121 -13.85 -17.00 20.76
C SER A 121 -14.00 -17.36 19.28
N TYR A 122 -13.34 -16.64 18.37
CA TYR A 122 -13.40 -16.91 16.93
C TYR A 122 -12.19 -17.72 16.44
N THR A 123 -12.44 -18.72 15.62
CA THR A 123 -11.40 -19.44 14.90
C THR A 123 -11.08 -18.69 13.59
N LEU A 124 -9.93 -18.04 13.57
CA LEU A 124 -9.46 -17.37 12.34
C LEU A 124 -8.96 -18.43 11.33
N HIS A 125 -9.64 -18.56 10.21
CA HIS A 125 -9.25 -19.48 9.14
C HIS A 125 -8.31 -18.79 8.17
N ILE A 126 -7.16 -19.43 7.89
CA ILE A 126 -6.23 -18.98 6.84
C ILE A 126 -6.79 -19.46 5.49
N THR A 127 -7.39 -18.55 4.74
CA THR A 127 -7.93 -18.80 3.42
C THR A 127 -6.94 -18.42 2.33
N GLN A 128 -7.20 -18.89 1.09
CA GLN A 128 -6.41 -18.49 -0.08
C GLN A 128 -6.35 -16.96 -0.25
N THR A 129 -7.42 -16.25 0.09
CA THR A 129 -7.50 -14.78 0.03
C THR A 129 -6.52 -14.13 1.03
N VAL A 130 -6.47 -14.62 2.26
CA VAL A 130 -5.53 -14.14 3.30
C VAL A 130 -4.09 -14.31 2.84
N ILE A 131 -3.75 -15.48 2.28
CA ILE A 131 -2.41 -15.76 1.75
C ILE A 131 -2.09 -14.80 0.60
N THR A 132 -3.03 -14.57 -0.31
CA THR A 132 -2.84 -13.66 -1.46
C THR A 132 -2.60 -12.23 -1.00
N ILE A 133 -3.38 -11.72 -0.04
CA ILE A 133 -3.19 -10.37 0.53
C ILE A 133 -1.80 -10.25 1.16
N ALA A 134 -1.38 -11.24 1.94
CA ALA A 134 -0.07 -11.23 2.58
C ALA A 134 1.09 -11.29 1.55
N LEU A 135 0.98 -12.14 0.53
CA LEU A 135 1.98 -12.26 -0.52
C LEU A 135 2.12 -11.00 -1.37
N LEU A 136 1.03 -10.25 -1.57
CA LEU A 136 1.05 -8.97 -2.29
C LEU A 136 1.84 -7.87 -1.54
N TYR A 137 2.17 -8.06 -0.27
CA TYR A 137 3.07 -7.15 0.44
C TYR A 137 4.54 -7.32 0.02
N ILE A 138 4.94 -8.49 -0.52
CA ILE A 138 6.32 -8.74 -0.96
C ILE A 138 6.77 -7.74 -2.04
N PRO A 139 6.04 -7.51 -3.16
CA PRO A 139 6.44 -6.51 -4.14
C PRO A 139 6.49 -5.08 -3.58
N VAL A 140 5.66 -4.76 -2.58
CA VAL A 140 5.72 -3.46 -1.88
C VAL A 140 7.01 -3.34 -1.08
N LEU A 141 7.44 -4.38 -0.37
CA LEU A 141 8.73 -4.42 0.33
C LEU A 141 9.90 -4.27 -0.64
N VAL A 142 9.86 -4.96 -1.78
CA VAL A 142 10.89 -4.81 -2.81
C VAL A 142 10.94 -3.35 -3.30
N ALA A 143 9.79 -2.74 -3.59
CA ALA A 143 9.70 -1.34 -3.98
C ALA A 143 10.21 -0.37 -2.90
N ALA A 144 10.08 -0.73 -1.62
CA ALA A 144 10.59 0.04 -0.49
C ALA A 144 12.12 -0.04 -0.35
N VAL A 145 12.71 -1.24 -0.54
CA VAL A 145 14.15 -1.47 -0.34
C VAL A 145 15.00 -0.92 -1.48
N VAL A 146 14.51 -1.01 -2.73
CA VAL A 146 15.25 -0.56 -3.91
C VAL A 146 15.72 0.91 -3.81
N PRO A 147 14.88 1.90 -3.47
CA PRO A 147 15.32 3.28 -3.33
C PRO A 147 16.38 3.50 -2.23
N VAL A 148 16.25 2.78 -1.12
CA VAL A 148 17.19 2.88 0.02
C VAL A 148 18.57 2.42 -0.40
N SER A 149 18.67 1.31 -1.11
CA SER A 149 19.94 0.76 -1.59
C SER A 149 20.68 1.72 -2.52
N TYR A 150 19.96 2.41 -3.41
CA TYR A 150 20.56 3.38 -4.33
C TYR A 150 21.01 4.67 -3.65
N THR A 151 20.30 5.17 -2.63
CA THR A 151 20.70 6.38 -1.91
C THR A 151 21.97 6.19 -1.08
N HIS A 152 22.16 5.02 -0.48
CA HIS A 152 23.38 4.72 0.26
C HIS A 152 24.62 4.51 -0.61
N LEU A 153 24.46 4.00 -1.85
CA LEU A 153 25.57 3.80 -2.79
C LEU A 153 26.05 5.10 -3.46
N THR A 154 25.28 6.19 -3.39
CA THR A 154 25.59 7.43 -4.10
C THR A 154 26.06 8.59 -3.21
N LEU A 155 26.10 8.42 -1.89
CA LEU A 155 26.69 9.39 -0.97
C LEU A 155 28.21 9.14 -0.93
N PRO A 156 29.05 10.08 -1.42
CA PRO A 156 30.48 10.01 -1.17
C PRO A 156 30.72 10.25 0.32
N THR A 157 31.43 9.35 0.93
CA THR A 157 32.05 9.57 2.24
C THR A 157 33.05 10.70 2.20
#